data_835155d0e990c58b0be7002fe8a32a82
#
_entry.id   835155d0e990c58b0be7002fe8a32a82
#
_cell.length_a   1.000
_cell.length_b   1.000
_cell.length_c   1.000
_cell.angle_alpha   90.00
_cell.angle_beta   90.00
_cell.angle_gamma   90.00
#
_symmetry.space_group_name_H-M   'P 1'
#
loop_
_entity.id
_entity.type
_entity.pdbx_description
1 polymer ?
#
loop_
_entity_poly.entity_id
_entity_poly.type
_entity_poly.pdbx_seq_one_letter_code
_entity_poly.pdbx_strand_id
1 'polypeptide(L)'
;MRAPIPTRLLLLTLICLAAACGGSGGDTGGAAASTTKTTAASGTTAAVSPACADAAALKASMAELDGLDPPEAGKAGIQAEVEKVSTNLAALKTSAKSQWSSQITELDAAVQALKTTVARVNGDSLLAAVPTIVSDLKRIDTAWTALQQQIDRDCG
;
A
#
# COMPACT_ATOMS: atom_id res chain seq x y z
N MET A 1 30.52 -6.58 21.67
CA MET A 1 29.53 -5.88 22.51
C MET A 1 28.18 -6.12 21.84
N ARG A 2 27.35 -7.00 22.43
CA ARG A 2 26.07 -7.40 21.85
C ARG A 2 24.98 -6.46 22.37
N ALA A 3 24.28 -5.75 21.48
CA ALA A 3 23.11 -4.98 21.83
C ALA A 3 21.86 -5.87 21.80
N PRO A 4 20.93 -5.77 22.75
CA PRO A 4 19.75 -6.64 22.80
C PRO A 4 18.66 -6.15 21.82
N ILE A 5 18.13 -7.10 21.09
CA ILE A 5 16.97 -6.96 20.20
C ILE A 5 15.72 -6.73 21.06
N PRO A 6 14.91 -5.69 20.86
CA PRO A 6 13.63 -5.57 21.53
C PRO A 6 12.62 -6.52 20.89
N THR A 7 12.30 -7.58 21.60
CA THR A 7 11.17 -8.46 21.35
C THR A 7 9.88 -7.66 21.40
N ARG A 8 9.35 -7.23 20.28
CA ARG A 8 7.99 -6.72 20.20
C ARG A 8 7.01 -7.87 20.10
N LEU A 9 6.46 -8.08 21.26
CA LEU A 9 5.38 -8.94 21.66
C LEU A 9 4.22 -8.96 20.68
N LEU A 10 3.97 -10.17 20.19
CA LEU A 10 2.78 -10.64 19.50
C LEU A 10 1.54 -10.28 20.32
N LEU A 11 0.66 -9.45 19.81
CA LEU A 11 -0.71 -9.36 20.28
C LEU A 11 -1.65 -9.67 19.13
N LEU A 12 -1.89 -10.99 18.97
CA LEU A 12 -3.03 -11.52 18.24
C LEU A 12 -4.30 -11.13 19.01
N THR A 13 -5.08 -10.23 18.51
CA THR A 13 -6.48 -10.08 18.88
C THR A 13 -7.35 -10.63 17.78
N LEU A 14 -7.69 -11.89 17.98
CA LEU A 14 -8.77 -12.63 17.35
C LEU A 14 -10.10 -11.99 17.78
N ILE A 15 -10.83 -11.38 16.85
CA ILE A 15 -12.26 -11.08 17.07
C ILE A 15 -13.05 -11.80 16.00
N CYS A 16 -13.66 -12.90 16.47
CA CYS A 16 -14.63 -13.70 15.75
C CYS A 16 -16.01 -13.03 15.69
N LEU A 17 -16.67 -13.27 14.56
CA LEU A 17 -18.08 -13.60 14.32
C LEU A 17 -19.18 -12.88 15.07
N ALA A 18 -20.13 -12.36 14.29
CA ALA A 18 -21.52 -12.76 14.42
C ALA A 18 -22.24 -12.57 13.08
N ALA A 19 -22.47 -13.68 12.40
CA ALA A 19 -23.52 -13.82 11.41
C ALA A 19 -24.85 -13.92 12.15
N ALA A 20 -25.86 -13.16 11.71
CA ALA A 20 -27.25 -13.43 12.04
C ALA A 20 -28.06 -13.37 10.75
N CYS A 21 -28.39 -14.57 10.28
CA CYS A 21 -29.47 -14.84 9.34
C CYS A 21 -30.83 -14.75 10.05
N GLY A 22 -31.86 -14.43 9.27
CA GLY A 22 -33.27 -14.70 9.58
C GLY A 22 -34.10 -13.46 9.36
N GLY A 23 -35.15 -13.50 8.60
CA GLY A 23 -36.06 -14.51 8.16
C GLY A 23 -37.13 -13.85 7.30
N SER A 24 -37.65 -14.64 6.41
CA SER A 24 -38.82 -14.39 5.57
C SER A 24 -40.09 -14.22 6.39
N GLY A 25 -41.02 -13.41 5.91
CA GLY A 25 -42.37 -13.39 6.33
C GLY A 25 -43.16 -12.32 5.59
N GLY A 26 -43.99 -12.73 4.61
CA GLY A 26 -44.94 -11.88 3.94
C GLY A 26 -46.08 -11.50 4.87
N ASP A 27 -46.77 -10.45 4.61
CA ASP A 27 -48.23 -10.45 4.33
C ASP A 27 -48.73 -9.04 4.06
N THR A 28 -49.59 -9.02 3.13
CA THR A 28 -50.63 -8.14 2.64
C THR A 28 -51.21 -7.08 3.60
N GLY A 29 -51.40 -5.84 3.10
CA GLY A 29 -52.61 -5.10 3.29
C GLY A 29 -52.53 -3.76 4.02
N GLY A 30 -52.97 -2.70 3.37
CA GLY A 30 -53.58 -1.57 4.06
C GLY A 30 -52.92 -0.21 3.95
N ALA A 31 -53.52 0.61 3.11
CA ALA A 31 -53.28 2.04 2.94
C ALA A 31 -53.40 2.84 4.27
N ALA A 32 -52.39 3.69 4.52
CA ALA A 32 -52.63 4.99 5.16
C ALA A 32 -51.35 5.84 5.01
N ALA A 33 -51.48 6.96 4.40
CA ALA A 33 -50.45 7.96 4.24
C ALA A 33 -50.05 8.52 5.60
N SER A 34 -48.79 8.31 5.97
CA SER A 34 -48.16 9.09 7.04
C SER A 34 -46.78 9.49 6.51
N THR A 35 -46.70 10.72 6.08
CA THR A 35 -45.47 11.42 5.71
C THR A 35 -44.58 11.57 6.97
N THR A 36 -43.91 10.52 7.33
CA THR A 36 -42.80 10.63 8.27
C THR A 36 -41.56 11.02 7.50
N LYS A 37 -41.23 12.29 7.56
CA LYS A 37 -39.98 12.85 7.07
C LYS A 37 -38.87 12.23 7.89
N THR A 38 -38.42 11.04 7.47
CA THR A 38 -37.22 10.44 7.99
C THR A 38 -36.08 11.30 7.51
N THR A 39 -35.61 12.18 8.37
CA THR A 39 -34.31 12.82 8.23
C THR A 39 -33.29 11.67 8.29
N ALA A 40 -32.94 11.15 7.12
CA ALA A 40 -31.76 10.32 6.99
C ALA A 40 -30.59 11.20 7.41
N ALA A 41 -30.09 10.97 8.62
CA ALA A 41 -28.77 11.40 9.00
C ALA A 41 -27.82 10.68 8.02
N SER A 42 -27.49 11.38 6.94
CA SER A 42 -26.36 11.02 6.09
C SER A 42 -25.11 11.16 6.96
N GLY A 43 -24.77 10.10 7.66
CA GLY A 43 -23.42 9.86 8.10
C GLY A 43 -22.56 9.75 6.84
N THR A 44 -22.07 10.87 6.36
CA THR A 44 -21.06 10.92 5.30
C THR A 44 -19.78 10.38 5.91
N THR A 45 -19.64 9.08 5.90
CA THR A 45 -18.31 8.48 5.86
C THR A 45 -17.74 9.04 4.55
N ALA A 46 -16.86 10.03 4.64
CA ALA A 46 -16.18 10.58 3.48
C ALA A 46 -15.55 9.38 2.77
N ALA A 47 -16.10 9.05 1.60
CA ALA A 47 -15.58 7.94 0.81
C ALA A 47 -14.14 8.31 0.47
N VAL A 48 -13.20 7.56 1.04
CA VAL A 48 -11.77 7.74 0.75
C VAL A 48 -11.62 7.67 -0.77
N SER A 49 -10.96 8.68 -1.36
CA SER A 49 -10.79 8.70 -2.81
C SER A 49 -10.03 7.45 -3.25
N PRO A 50 -10.32 6.88 -4.42
CA PRO A 50 -9.57 5.72 -4.92
C PRO A 50 -8.06 5.94 -4.94
N ALA A 51 -7.62 7.16 -5.28
CA ALA A 51 -6.21 7.52 -5.24
C ALA A 51 -5.61 7.44 -3.83
N CYS A 52 -6.35 7.86 -2.80
CA CYS A 52 -5.88 7.76 -1.42
C CYS A 52 -5.85 6.31 -0.92
N ALA A 53 -6.78 5.46 -1.37
CA ALA A 53 -6.75 4.03 -1.05
C ALA A 53 -5.53 3.34 -1.69
N ASP A 54 -5.26 3.61 -2.97
CA ASP A 54 -4.09 3.06 -3.68
C ASP A 54 -2.77 3.62 -3.11
N ALA A 55 -2.76 4.90 -2.68
CA ALA A 55 -1.62 5.48 -1.98
C ALA A 55 -1.32 4.76 -0.66
N ALA A 56 -2.35 4.36 0.09
CA ALA A 56 -2.18 3.58 1.31
C ALA A 56 -1.61 2.17 1.01
N ALA A 57 -2.07 1.51 -0.06
CA ALA A 57 -1.52 0.23 -0.51
C ALA A 57 -0.05 0.36 -0.94
N LEU A 58 0.29 1.41 -1.67
CA LEU A 58 1.68 1.70 -2.05
C LEU A 58 2.54 1.94 -0.81
N LYS A 59 2.07 2.72 0.16
CA LYS A 59 2.76 2.97 1.43
C LYS A 59 3.10 1.66 2.16
N ALA A 60 2.19 0.70 2.18
CA ALA A 60 2.42 -0.60 2.80
C ALA A 60 3.55 -1.37 2.08
N SER A 61 3.52 -1.45 0.75
CA SER A 61 4.58 -2.12 -0.01
C SER A 61 5.93 -1.39 0.04
N MET A 62 5.94 -0.07 0.18
CA MET A 62 7.17 0.70 0.39
C MET A 62 7.80 0.38 1.74
N ALA A 63 7.00 0.22 2.80
CA ALA A 63 7.50 -0.17 4.12
C ALA A 63 8.08 -1.60 4.13
N GLU A 64 7.50 -2.53 3.35
CA GLU A 64 8.05 -3.88 3.18
C GLU A 64 9.40 -3.84 2.45
N LEU A 65 9.50 -3.03 1.38
CA LEU A 65 10.74 -2.85 0.62
C LEU A 65 11.86 -2.19 1.46
N ASP A 66 11.52 -1.19 2.28
CA ASP A 66 12.48 -0.50 3.16
C ASP A 66 13.02 -1.40 4.27
N GLY A 67 12.18 -2.31 4.76
CA GLY A 67 12.57 -3.32 5.76
C GLY A 67 13.37 -4.50 5.22
N LEU A 68 13.63 -4.55 3.92
CA LEU A 68 14.28 -5.68 3.28
C LEU A 68 15.80 -5.62 3.46
N ASP A 69 16.41 -6.73 3.90
CA ASP A 69 17.85 -6.92 3.89
C ASP A 69 18.28 -7.62 2.57
N PRO A 70 18.96 -6.93 1.66
CA PRO A 70 19.29 -7.49 0.35
C PRO A 70 20.13 -8.78 0.38
N PRO A 71 21.13 -8.94 1.25
CA PRO A 71 21.86 -10.19 1.43
C PRO A 71 20.98 -11.36 1.89
N GLU A 72 20.05 -11.12 2.83
CA GLU A 72 19.19 -12.16 3.39
C GLU A 72 18.03 -12.53 2.44
N ALA A 73 17.40 -11.51 1.84
CA ALA A 73 16.29 -11.71 0.90
C ALA A 73 16.71 -12.40 -0.40
N GLY A 74 17.95 -12.20 -0.79
CA GLY A 74 18.45 -12.69 -2.06
C GLY A 74 17.76 -12.06 -3.27
N LYS A 75 18.16 -12.44 -4.48
CA LYS A 75 17.59 -11.91 -5.71
C LYS A 75 16.07 -12.08 -5.79
N ALA A 76 15.57 -13.26 -5.46
CA ALA A 76 14.14 -13.58 -5.58
C ALA A 76 13.28 -12.76 -4.62
N GLY A 77 13.75 -12.56 -3.37
CA GLY A 77 13.05 -11.71 -2.40
C GLY A 77 13.00 -10.26 -2.85
N ILE A 78 14.12 -9.70 -3.32
CA ILE A 78 14.15 -8.33 -3.84
C ILE A 78 13.19 -8.19 -5.03
N GLN A 79 13.18 -9.15 -5.96
CA GLN A 79 12.27 -9.11 -7.12
C GLN A 79 10.80 -9.13 -6.69
N ALA A 80 10.44 -9.95 -5.71
CA ALA A 80 9.07 -10.05 -5.22
C ALA A 80 8.58 -8.72 -4.61
N GLU A 81 9.40 -8.07 -3.77
CA GLU A 81 9.02 -6.79 -3.16
C GLU A 81 8.95 -5.66 -4.20
N VAL A 82 9.90 -5.59 -5.12
CA VAL A 82 9.88 -4.60 -6.21
C VAL A 82 8.67 -4.79 -7.12
N GLU A 83 8.21 -6.01 -7.34
CA GLU A 83 6.99 -6.26 -8.13
C GLU A 83 5.73 -5.81 -7.40
N LYS A 84 5.63 -6.00 -6.07
CA LYS A 84 4.53 -5.45 -5.26
C LYS A 84 4.48 -3.93 -5.36
N VAL A 85 5.62 -3.27 -5.18
CA VAL A 85 5.71 -1.80 -5.31
C VAL A 85 5.30 -1.36 -6.72
N SER A 86 5.80 -2.03 -7.76
CA SER A 86 5.44 -1.75 -9.16
C SER A 86 3.92 -1.85 -9.40
N THR A 87 3.30 -2.89 -8.87
CA THR A 87 1.86 -3.15 -9.02
C THR A 87 1.04 -2.06 -8.34
N ASN A 88 1.37 -1.72 -7.09
CA ASN A 88 0.66 -0.69 -6.33
C ASN A 88 0.89 0.72 -6.93
N LEU A 89 2.10 0.98 -7.45
CA LEU A 89 2.39 2.23 -8.15
C LEU A 89 1.59 2.37 -9.46
N ALA A 90 1.40 1.29 -10.20
CA ALA A 90 0.55 1.27 -11.40
C ALA A 90 -0.93 1.52 -11.07
N ALA A 91 -1.44 0.95 -9.98
CA ALA A 91 -2.78 1.21 -9.49
C ALA A 91 -2.93 2.70 -9.11
N LEU A 92 -2.01 3.24 -8.34
CA LEU A 92 -2.00 4.66 -7.96
C LEU A 92 -1.94 5.57 -9.19
N LYS A 93 -1.09 5.29 -10.17
CA LYS A 93 -1.00 6.04 -11.43
C LYS A 93 -2.33 6.09 -12.17
N THR A 94 -3.10 5.00 -12.13
CA THR A 94 -4.40 4.90 -12.77
C THR A 94 -5.46 5.72 -12.02
N SER A 95 -5.53 5.61 -10.70
CA SER A 95 -6.54 6.27 -9.87
C SER A 95 -6.26 7.76 -9.65
N ALA A 96 -4.99 8.14 -9.53
CA ALA A 96 -4.57 9.52 -9.34
C ALA A 96 -4.65 10.36 -10.64
N LYS A 97 -4.72 9.71 -11.81
CA LYS A 97 -4.74 10.37 -13.13
C LYS A 97 -3.55 11.34 -13.30
N SER A 98 -3.83 12.66 -13.33
CA SER A 98 -2.80 13.70 -13.41
C SER A 98 -2.30 14.20 -12.06
N GLN A 99 -3.00 13.83 -10.98
CA GLN A 99 -2.60 14.19 -9.63
C GLN A 99 -1.27 13.48 -9.30
N TRP A 100 -0.34 14.18 -8.73
CA TRP A 100 1.00 13.68 -8.36
C TRP A 100 1.84 13.10 -9.52
N SER A 101 1.50 13.42 -10.77
CA SER A 101 2.07 12.77 -11.96
C SER A 101 3.60 12.87 -12.04
N SER A 102 4.21 13.98 -11.61
CA SER A 102 5.66 14.14 -11.62
C SER A 102 6.34 13.25 -10.58
N GLN A 103 5.83 13.21 -9.34
CA GLN A 103 6.35 12.38 -8.27
C GLN A 103 6.17 10.88 -8.56
N ILE A 104 5.02 10.52 -9.12
CA ILE A 104 4.76 9.13 -9.58
C ILE A 104 5.76 8.75 -10.67
N THR A 105 6.07 9.63 -11.61
CA THR A 105 7.03 9.37 -12.69
C THR A 105 8.46 9.21 -12.14
N GLU A 106 8.86 10.03 -11.19
CA GLU A 106 10.17 9.93 -10.53
C GLU A 106 10.30 8.63 -9.75
N LEU A 107 9.28 8.24 -9.00
CA LEU A 107 9.26 6.97 -8.27
C LEU A 107 9.28 5.77 -9.22
N ASP A 108 8.48 5.81 -10.30
CA ASP A 108 8.48 4.75 -11.32
C ASP A 108 9.87 4.58 -11.94
N ALA A 109 10.54 5.68 -12.31
CA ALA A 109 11.90 5.63 -12.85
C ALA A 109 12.90 5.01 -11.85
N ALA A 110 12.80 5.33 -10.56
CA ALA A 110 13.65 4.76 -9.53
C ALA A 110 13.40 3.25 -9.33
N VAL A 111 12.13 2.83 -9.32
CA VAL A 111 11.73 1.41 -9.23
C VAL A 111 12.24 0.63 -10.46
N GLN A 112 12.12 1.18 -11.67
CA GLN A 112 12.64 0.54 -12.88
C GLN A 112 14.17 0.41 -12.88
N ALA A 113 14.89 1.38 -12.30
CA ALA A 113 16.34 1.29 -12.13
C ALA A 113 16.70 0.08 -11.24
N LEU A 114 16.05 -0.07 -10.09
CA LEU A 114 16.25 -1.22 -9.19
C LEU A 114 15.90 -2.54 -9.89
N LYS A 115 14.76 -2.63 -10.59
CA LYS A 115 14.39 -3.83 -11.40
C LYS A 115 15.50 -4.19 -12.37
N THR A 116 16.08 -3.22 -13.05
CA THR A 116 17.17 -3.43 -14.01
C THR A 116 18.45 -3.92 -13.32
N THR A 117 18.80 -3.31 -12.18
CA THR A 117 19.96 -3.73 -11.38
C THR A 117 19.81 -5.18 -10.94
N VAL A 118 18.66 -5.54 -10.33
CA VAL A 118 18.39 -6.89 -9.82
C VAL A 118 18.30 -7.91 -10.95
N ALA A 119 17.75 -7.56 -12.12
CA ALA A 119 17.69 -8.45 -13.28
C ALA A 119 19.08 -8.90 -13.75
N ARG A 120 20.09 -8.00 -13.67
CA ARG A 120 21.48 -8.26 -14.06
C ARG A 120 22.26 -9.10 -13.05
N VAL A 121 21.76 -9.23 -11.82
CA VAL A 121 22.40 -10.06 -10.79
C VAL A 121 22.29 -11.53 -11.17
N ASN A 122 23.44 -12.20 -11.29
CA ASN A 122 23.54 -13.65 -11.45
C ASN A 122 23.99 -14.26 -10.11
N GLY A 123 23.59 -15.48 -9.79
CA GLY A 123 23.81 -16.20 -8.54
C GLY A 123 24.90 -15.64 -7.61
N ASP A 124 26.15 -15.81 -7.96
CA ASP A 124 27.30 -15.43 -7.11
C ASP A 124 27.63 -13.93 -7.13
N SER A 125 26.97 -13.13 -7.97
CA SER A 125 27.23 -11.69 -8.10
C SER A 125 26.36 -10.80 -7.21
N LEU A 126 25.46 -11.39 -6.40
CA LEU A 126 24.56 -10.62 -5.54
C LEU A 126 25.33 -9.73 -4.56
N LEU A 127 26.32 -10.29 -3.86
CA LEU A 127 27.12 -9.53 -2.89
C LEU A 127 27.85 -8.36 -3.54
N ALA A 128 28.34 -8.55 -4.76
CA ALA A 128 29.00 -7.47 -5.53
C ALA A 128 27.99 -6.40 -5.98
N ALA A 129 26.73 -6.76 -6.17
CA ALA A 129 25.67 -5.83 -6.56
C ALA A 129 25.03 -5.06 -5.38
N VAL A 130 25.22 -5.50 -4.14
CA VAL A 130 24.62 -4.87 -2.94
C VAL A 130 24.81 -3.35 -2.89
N PRO A 131 26.01 -2.77 -3.12
CA PRO A 131 26.17 -1.32 -3.08
C PRO A 131 25.30 -0.58 -4.10
N THR A 132 25.13 -1.14 -5.30
CA THR A 132 24.27 -0.57 -6.35
C THR A 132 22.79 -0.70 -5.97
N ILE A 133 22.37 -1.86 -5.45
CA ILE A 133 21.02 -2.10 -4.96
C ILE A 133 20.67 -1.10 -3.84
N VAL A 134 21.55 -0.91 -2.86
CA VAL A 134 21.36 0.06 -1.78
C VAL A 134 21.27 1.50 -2.32
N SER A 135 22.04 1.83 -3.35
CA SER A 135 21.95 3.14 -4.00
C SER A 135 20.60 3.34 -4.68
N ASP A 136 20.09 2.32 -5.38
CA ASP A 136 18.78 2.37 -6.04
C ASP A 136 17.65 2.44 -5.00
N LEU A 137 17.74 1.70 -3.88
CA LEU A 137 16.78 1.80 -2.76
C LEU A 137 16.72 3.20 -2.17
N LYS A 138 17.86 3.88 -1.98
CA LYS A 138 17.89 5.28 -1.52
C LYS A 138 17.23 6.25 -2.50
N ARG A 139 17.36 6.00 -3.80
CA ARG A 139 16.66 6.81 -4.82
C ARG A 139 15.16 6.61 -4.77
N ILE A 140 14.71 5.37 -4.56
CA ILE A 140 13.30 5.04 -4.35
C ILE A 140 12.79 5.75 -3.10
N ASP A 141 13.48 5.68 -1.96
CA ASP A 141 13.12 6.36 -0.72
C ASP A 141 12.99 7.88 -0.89
N THR A 142 13.94 8.49 -1.60
CA THR A 142 13.89 9.94 -1.89
C THR A 142 12.65 10.31 -2.73
N ALA A 143 12.37 9.55 -3.81
CA ALA A 143 11.22 9.80 -4.66
C ALA A 143 9.91 9.51 -3.93
N TRP A 144 9.87 8.46 -3.10
CA TRP A 144 8.74 8.12 -2.25
C TRP A 144 8.43 9.23 -1.25
N THR A 145 9.43 9.75 -0.54
CA THR A 145 9.26 10.85 0.41
C THR A 145 8.63 12.07 -0.24
N ALA A 146 9.05 12.42 -1.46
CA ALA A 146 8.47 13.53 -2.22
C ALA A 146 6.99 13.29 -2.57
N LEU A 147 6.64 12.06 -2.99
CA LEU A 147 5.27 11.66 -3.29
C LEU A 147 4.40 11.64 -2.03
N GLN A 148 4.92 11.06 -0.94
CA GLN A 148 4.21 10.95 0.34
C GLN A 148 3.80 12.33 0.89
N GLN A 149 4.67 13.33 0.79
CA GLN A 149 4.34 14.70 1.21
C GLN A 149 3.14 15.29 0.44
N GLN A 150 2.95 14.92 -0.82
CA GLN A 150 1.78 15.35 -1.61
C GLN A 150 0.54 14.58 -1.15
N ILE A 151 0.66 13.24 -1.00
CA ILE A 151 -0.42 12.37 -0.55
C ILE A 151 -0.94 12.83 0.82
N ASP A 152 -0.05 13.11 1.76
CA ASP A 152 -0.42 13.51 3.13
C ASP A 152 -1.16 14.87 3.15
N ARG A 153 -0.89 15.76 2.18
CA ARG A 153 -1.63 17.02 2.03
C ARG A 153 -3.03 16.84 1.45
N ASP A 154 -3.18 15.87 0.55
CA ASP A 154 -4.38 15.72 -0.26
C ASP A 154 -5.34 14.66 0.32
N CYS A 155 -4.81 13.73 1.12
CA CYS A 155 -5.54 12.59 1.70
C CYS A 155 -5.61 12.63 3.24
N GLY A 156 -4.90 13.56 3.89
CA GLY A 156 -4.82 13.70 5.37
C GLY A 156 -5.93 14.52 6.01
#